data_bc07f42d29d7b6e60cba3cf186fb9439
#
_entry.id   bc07f42d29d7b6e60cba3cf186fb9439
#
_cell.length_a   1.000
_cell.length_b   1.000
_cell.length_c   1.000
_cell.angle_alpha   90.00
_cell.angle_beta   90.00
_cell.angle_gamma   90.00
#
_symmetry.space_group_name_H-M   'P 1'
#
loop_
_entity.id
_entity.type
_entity.pdbx_description
1 polymer ?
#
loop_
_entity_poly.entity_id
_entity_poly.type
_entity_poly.pdbx_seq_one_letter_code
_entity_poly.pdbx_strand_id
1 'polypeptide(L)'
;MHISILLMEQIIELFIMIFMGFIIVKAGIVKDEDSKVLSKIVLYLIIPCVIINAFQVDYTSKTVRGLLIAFAASVILQLVLLFIISAMGRFFHMNEVEVASVYYSNSGNLIVPIVTFILGQEWVLYGCAFMSVQLVFLWTHCKKIISRESSYDWRKIVLNINMISIVIGVVLFFTRIHLPQLINDTIGSVGSMIGPASMIVTGMLFAGMDLKKVFANRRVYFVTFLRMLLVPLISLILIKISHMAYLSTDAQKIMLIVFLAVITPSASTVTQMCQVYGNDSRYASAINVVTTLCAVVTMPVMVLLYEEFI
;
A
#
# COMPACT_ATOMS: atom_id res chain seq x y z
N MET A 1 -20.61 14.14 6.34
CA MET A 1 -19.33 14.20 7.07
C MET A 1 -18.24 14.10 6.01
N HIS A 2 -17.26 14.99 5.98
CA HIS A 2 -16.24 14.98 4.94
C HIS A 2 -15.39 13.69 5.02
N ILE A 3 -15.08 13.09 3.87
CA ILE A 3 -14.27 11.85 3.76
C ILE A 3 -12.95 12.00 4.52
N SER A 4 -12.38 13.20 4.52
CA SER A 4 -11.15 13.56 5.25
C SER A 4 -11.27 13.39 6.78
N ILE A 5 -12.42 13.64 7.39
CA ILE A 5 -12.63 13.43 8.84
C ILE A 5 -12.71 11.94 9.15
N LEU A 6 -13.46 11.18 8.35
CA LEU A 6 -13.53 9.72 8.46
C LEU A 6 -12.14 9.09 8.30
N LEU A 7 -11.36 9.58 7.33
CA LEU A 7 -9.99 9.13 7.11
C LEU A 7 -9.10 9.42 8.33
N MET A 8 -9.26 10.58 8.96
CA MET A 8 -8.49 10.95 10.15
C MET A 8 -8.81 10.01 11.32
N GLU A 9 -10.09 9.72 11.56
CA GLU A 9 -10.52 8.76 12.58
C GLU A 9 -9.91 7.38 12.33
N GLN A 10 -10.01 6.87 11.09
CA GLN A 10 -9.43 5.57 10.72
C GLN A 10 -7.91 5.53 10.89
N ILE A 11 -7.21 6.59 10.50
CA ILE A 11 -5.75 6.66 10.67
C ILE A 11 -5.37 6.67 12.16
N ILE A 12 -6.12 7.39 13.00
CA ILE A 12 -5.89 7.40 14.45
C ILE A 12 -6.11 6.00 15.04
N GLU A 13 -7.16 5.28 14.64
CA GLU A 13 -7.38 3.89 15.07
C GLU A 13 -6.20 2.97 14.68
N LEU A 14 -5.76 3.05 13.43
CA LEU A 14 -4.59 2.29 12.97
C LEU A 14 -3.33 2.64 13.78
N PHE A 15 -3.19 3.91 14.16
CA PHE A 15 -2.06 4.37 14.97
C PHE A 15 -2.09 3.86 16.40
N ILE A 16 -3.27 3.79 17.01
CA ILE A 16 -3.46 3.16 18.33
C ILE A 16 -3.05 1.69 18.27
N MET A 17 -3.39 0.96 17.19
CA MET A 17 -2.97 -0.43 17.01
C MET A 17 -1.43 -0.56 16.85
N ILE A 18 -0.78 0.39 16.14
CA ILE A 18 0.70 0.47 16.10
C ILE A 18 1.26 0.63 17.50
N PHE A 19 0.68 1.52 18.31
CA PHE A 19 1.12 1.77 19.68
C PHE A 19 0.92 0.54 20.59
N MET A 20 -0.18 -0.21 20.41
CA MET A 20 -0.38 -1.49 21.09
C MET A 20 0.74 -2.49 20.75
N GLY A 21 1.08 -2.64 19.45
CA GLY A 21 2.19 -3.48 19.01
C GLY A 21 3.55 -3.05 19.58
N PHE A 22 3.77 -1.74 19.72
CA PHE A 22 4.96 -1.20 20.36
C PHE A 22 5.03 -1.53 21.85
N ILE A 23 3.90 -1.38 22.57
CA ILE A 23 3.83 -1.62 24.03
C ILE A 23 4.12 -3.09 24.36
N ILE A 24 3.53 -4.06 23.65
CA ILE A 24 3.71 -5.49 24.00
C ILE A 24 5.17 -5.94 23.86
N VAL A 25 5.94 -5.34 22.94
CA VAL A 25 7.39 -5.58 22.82
C VAL A 25 8.15 -4.88 23.95
N LYS A 26 7.85 -3.61 24.23
CA LYS A 26 8.51 -2.86 25.32
C LYS A 26 8.21 -3.43 26.71
N ALA A 27 7.04 -4.04 26.90
CA ALA A 27 6.69 -4.77 28.10
C ALA A 27 7.39 -6.15 28.23
N GLY A 28 8.13 -6.57 27.20
CA GLY A 28 8.84 -7.86 27.20
C GLY A 28 7.95 -9.09 27.04
N ILE A 29 6.66 -8.90 26.64
CA ILE A 29 5.71 -10.00 26.44
C ILE A 29 6.09 -10.79 25.17
N VAL A 30 6.50 -10.08 24.13
CA VAL A 30 7.00 -10.64 22.87
C VAL A 30 8.27 -9.89 22.45
N LYS A 31 9.06 -10.49 21.55
CA LYS A 31 10.25 -9.84 20.98
C LYS A 31 9.88 -9.18 19.66
N ASP A 32 10.64 -8.17 19.25
CA ASP A 32 10.51 -7.53 17.93
C ASP A 32 10.70 -8.53 16.78
N GLU A 33 11.55 -9.55 16.97
CA GLU A 33 11.77 -10.63 16.00
C GLU A 33 10.52 -11.49 15.74
N ASP A 34 9.61 -11.63 16.71
CA ASP A 34 8.36 -12.38 16.59
C ASP A 34 7.41 -11.73 15.56
N SER A 35 7.60 -10.45 15.27
CA SER A 35 6.91 -9.75 14.17
C SER A 35 7.06 -10.43 12.82
N LYS A 36 8.16 -11.19 12.60
CA LYS A 36 8.40 -11.96 11.36
C LYS A 36 7.35 -13.05 11.15
N VAL A 37 6.91 -13.71 12.23
CA VAL A 37 5.88 -14.77 12.16
C VAL A 37 4.55 -14.15 11.78
N LEU A 38 4.15 -13.08 12.47
CA LEU A 38 2.91 -12.36 12.19
C LEU A 38 2.91 -11.76 10.79
N SER A 39 4.05 -11.20 10.34
CA SER A 39 4.22 -10.70 8.97
C SER A 39 4.00 -11.80 7.91
N LYS A 40 4.48 -13.03 8.15
CA LYS A 40 4.23 -14.16 7.25
C LYS A 40 2.75 -14.52 7.20
N ILE A 41 2.05 -14.52 8.34
CA ILE A 41 0.61 -14.76 8.38
C ILE A 41 -0.13 -13.68 7.56
N VAL A 42 0.23 -12.42 7.73
CA VAL A 42 -0.35 -11.32 6.94
C VAL A 42 -0.11 -11.54 5.44
N LEU A 43 1.13 -11.80 5.03
CA LEU A 43 1.52 -11.88 3.62
C LEU A 43 0.98 -13.12 2.90
N TYR A 44 0.96 -14.27 3.59
CA TYR A 44 0.69 -15.57 2.95
C TYR A 44 -0.71 -16.12 3.24
N LEU A 45 -1.44 -15.54 4.19
CA LEU A 45 -2.80 -15.97 4.53
C LEU A 45 -3.81 -14.82 4.44
N ILE A 46 -3.58 -13.72 5.16
CA ILE A 46 -4.58 -12.65 5.28
C ILE A 46 -4.74 -11.90 3.96
N ILE A 47 -3.65 -11.44 3.33
CA ILE A 47 -3.71 -10.71 2.05
C ILE A 47 -4.33 -11.55 0.93
N PRO A 48 -3.98 -12.82 0.72
CA PRO A 48 -4.69 -13.69 -0.22
C PRO A 48 -6.19 -13.76 0.01
N CYS A 49 -6.63 -13.91 1.25
CA CYS A 49 -8.06 -13.92 1.60
C CYS A 49 -8.74 -12.60 1.25
N VAL A 50 -8.11 -11.47 1.56
CA VAL A 50 -8.61 -10.13 1.21
C VAL A 50 -8.76 -9.98 -0.30
N ILE A 51 -7.74 -10.37 -1.06
CA ILE A 51 -7.77 -10.26 -2.53
C ILE A 51 -8.92 -11.08 -3.10
N ILE A 52 -9.03 -12.36 -2.75
CA ILE A 52 -10.10 -13.24 -3.26
C ILE A 52 -11.47 -12.70 -2.87
N ASN A 53 -11.65 -12.27 -1.62
CA ASN A 53 -12.91 -11.70 -1.15
C ASN A 53 -13.29 -10.41 -1.88
N ALA A 54 -12.34 -9.55 -2.21
CA ALA A 54 -12.58 -8.31 -2.96
C ALA A 54 -13.15 -8.56 -4.37
N PHE A 55 -12.88 -9.72 -4.98
CA PHE A 55 -13.44 -10.10 -6.26
C PHE A 55 -14.80 -10.83 -6.16
N GLN A 56 -15.33 -11.08 -4.93
CA GLN A 56 -16.66 -11.68 -4.71
C GLN A 56 -17.77 -10.62 -4.77
N VAL A 57 -17.70 -9.75 -5.77
CA VAL A 57 -18.72 -8.73 -6.06
C VAL A 57 -19.46 -9.06 -7.34
N ASP A 58 -20.68 -8.51 -7.46
CA ASP A 58 -21.53 -8.77 -8.63
C ASP A 58 -20.87 -8.28 -9.93
N TYR A 59 -20.88 -9.17 -10.93
CA TYR A 59 -20.45 -8.84 -12.28
C TYR A 59 -21.52 -7.97 -12.97
N THR A 60 -21.26 -6.69 -13.00
CA THR A 60 -22.08 -5.72 -13.73
C THR A 60 -21.23 -4.94 -14.73
N SER A 61 -21.85 -4.41 -15.78
CA SER A 61 -21.14 -3.54 -16.73
C SER A 61 -20.52 -2.32 -16.04
N LYS A 62 -21.14 -1.85 -14.95
CA LYS A 62 -20.65 -0.76 -14.11
C LYS A 62 -19.37 -1.15 -13.39
N THR A 63 -19.37 -2.33 -12.72
CA THR A 63 -18.21 -2.86 -11.98
C THR A 63 -17.02 -3.13 -12.92
N VAL A 64 -17.27 -3.75 -14.08
CA VAL A 64 -16.22 -4.01 -15.09
C VAL A 64 -15.61 -2.70 -15.61
N ARG A 65 -16.47 -1.73 -15.97
CA ARG A 65 -15.98 -0.41 -16.43
C ARG A 65 -15.15 0.29 -15.35
N GLY A 66 -15.62 0.26 -14.10
CA GLY A 66 -14.89 0.80 -12.96
C GLY A 66 -13.53 0.13 -12.74
N LEU A 67 -13.48 -1.20 -12.84
CA LEU A 67 -12.25 -1.97 -12.72
C LEU A 67 -11.23 -1.63 -13.83
N LEU A 68 -11.72 -1.47 -15.08
CA LEU A 68 -10.87 -1.04 -16.19
C LEU A 68 -10.32 0.39 -16.00
N ILE A 69 -11.16 1.31 -15.49
CA ILE A 69 -10.71 2.68 -15.15
C ILE A 69 -9.66 2.63 -14.05
N ALA A 70 -9.91 1.88 -12.95
CA ALA A 70 -8.96 1.74 -11.85
C ALA A 70 -7.62 1.16 -12.32
N PHE A 71 -7.66 0.11 -13.14
CA PHE A 71 -6.47 -0.55 -13.66
C PHE A 71 -5.67 0.38 -14.60
N ALA A 72 -6.35 1.01 -15.59
CA ALA A 72 -5.73 1.93 -16.52
C ALA A 72 -5.10 3.14 -15.79
N ALA A 73 -5.84 3.74 -14.84
CA ALA A 73 -5.35 4.83 -14.02
C ALA A 73 -4.12 4.42 -13.19
N SER A 74 -4.16 3.21 -12.61
CA SER A 74 -3.05 2.68 -11.82
C SER A 74 -1.80 2.45 -12.67
N VAL A 75 -1.95 1.91 -13.88
CA VAL A 75 -0.83 1.69 -14.80
C VAL A 75 -0.22 3.03 -15.23
N ILE A 76 -1.06 3.96 -15.69
CA ILE A 76 -0.60 5.27 -16.17
C ILE A 76 0.10 6.03 -15.05
N LEU A 77 -0.56 6.14 -13.88
CA LEU A 77 -0.03 6.90 -12.75
C LEU A 77 1.29 6.31 -12.25
N GLN A 78 1.38 4.98 -12.09
CA GLN A 78 2.60 4.34 -11.61
C GLN A 78 3.74 4.44 -12.63
N LEU A 79 3.48 4.33 -13.96
CA LEU A 79 4.51 4.52 -14.99
C LEU A 79 5.03 5.97 -15.01
N VAL A 80 4.14 6.95 -14.94
CA VAL A 80 4.53 8.36 -14.92
C VAL A 80 5.32 8.68 -13.64
N LEU A 81 4.85 8.22 -12.48
CA LEU A 81 5.57 8.39 -11.22
C LEU A 81 6.94 7.69 -11.24
N LEU A 82 7.04 6.49 -11.84
CA LEU A 82 8.31 5.78 -11.99
C LEU A 82 9.32 6.63 -12.77
N PHE A 83 8.90 7.23 -13.87
CA PHE A 83 9.74 8.10 -14.67
C PHE A 83 10.16 9.35 -13.90
N ILE A 84 9.22 10.05 -13.26
CA ILE A 84 9.48 11.27 -12.49
C ILE A 84 10.43 10.97 -11.32
N ILE A 85 10.15 9.94 -10.52
CA ILE A 85 10.96 9.61 -9.35
C ILE A 85 12.35 9.10 -9.74
N SER A 86 12.47 8.38 -10.87
CA SER A 86 13.78 7.99 -11.41
C SER A 86 14.61 9.21 -11.85
N ALA A 87 13.97 10.22 -12.46
CA ALA A 87 14.62 11.49 -12.81
C ALA A 87 15.03 12.27 -11.55
N MET A 88 14.14 12.37 -10.56
CA MET A 88 14.43 12.96 -9.26
C MET A 88 15.58 12.25 -8.54
N GLY A 89 15.60 10.92 -8.59
CA GLY A 89 16.67 10.10 -8.01
C GLY A 89 18.04 10.47 -8.56
N ARG A 90 18.14 10.70 -9.87
CA ARG A 90 19.38 11.18 -10.52
C ARG A 90 19.74 12.62 -10.11
N PHE A 91 18.73 13.51 -10.11
CA PHE A 91 18.94 14.93 -9.78
C PHE A 91 19.36 15.15 -8.33
N PHE A 92 18.71 14.46 -7.37
CA PHE A 92 19.01 14.58 -5.94
C PHE A 92 20.06 13.58 -5.43
N HIS A 93 20.70 12.82 -6.32
CA HIS A 93 21.69 11.79 -5.98
C HIS A 93 21.16 10.81 -4.91
N MET A 94 19.93 10.31 -5.13
CA MET A 94 19.29 9.37 -4.22
C MET A 94 19.87 7.96 -4.42
N ASN A 95 20.08 7.25 -3.30
CA ASN A 95 20.44 5.84 -3.37
C ASN A 95 19.23 4.95 -3.69
N GLU A 96 19.47 3.66 -3.92
CA GLU A 96 18.46 2.70 -4.34
C GLU A 96 17.32 2.56 -3.32
N VAL A 97 17.67 2.60 -2.01
CA VAL A 97 16.70 2.51 -0.91
C VAL A 97 15.80 3.75 -0.89
N GLU A 98 16.36 4.93 -1.09
CA GLU A 98 15.61 6.19 -1.13
C GLU A 98 14.64 6.22 -2.33
N VAL A 99 15.13 5.85 -3.53
CA VAL A 99 14.29 5.79 -4.74
C VAL A 99 13.14 4.81 -4.52
N ALA A 100 13.43 3.60 -4.02
CA ALA A 100 12.41 2.61 -3.71
C ALA A 100 11.41 3.12 -2.66
N SER A 101 11.90 3.74 -1.58
CA SER A 101 11.06 4.25 -0.50
C SER A 101 10.17 5.42 -0.92
N VAL A 102 10.61 6.26 -1.86
CA VAL A 102 9.78 7.33 -2.43
C VAL A 102 8.76 6.78 -3.41
N TYR A 103 9.10 5.78 -4.20
CA TYR A 103 8.19 5.24 -5.24
C TYR A 103 7.15 4.28 -4.68
N TYR A 104 7.55 3.27 -3.88
CA TYR A 104 6.66 2.21 -3.43
C TYR A 104 5.84 2.61 -2.22
N SER A 105 4.52 2.54 -2.37
CA SER A 105 3.54 2.84 -1.32
C SER A 105 3.20 1.61 -0.48
N ASN A 106 2.85 1.81 0.78
CA ASN A 106 2.35 0.76 1.67
C ASN A 106 0.87 0.43 1.43
N SER A 107 0.44 0.54 0.16
CA SER A 107 -0.95 0.27 -0.23
C SER A 107 -1.39 -1.15 0.13
N GLY A 108 -0.49 -2.14 0.04
CA GLY A 108 -0.81 -3.53 0.38
C GLY A 108 -1.36 -3.73 1.78
N ASN A 109 -0.92 -2.93 2.75
CA ASN A 109 -1.34 -3.07 4.15
C ASN A 109 -2.39 -2.04 4.56
N LEU A 110 -2.46 -0.88 3.90
CA LEU A 110 -3.27 0.24 4.36
C LEU A 110 -4.52 0.50 3.52
N ILE A 111 -4.48 0.24 2.19
CA ILE A 111 -5.59 0.62 1.32
C ILE A 111 -6.87 -0.16 1.64
N VAL A 112 -6.75 -1.44 1.96
CA VAL A 112 -7.91 -2.29 2.24
C VAL A 112 -8.69 -1.80 3.47
N PRO A 113 -8.07 -1.65 4.67
CA PRO A 113 -8.80 -1.15 5.83
C PRO A 113 -9.34 0.26 5.61
N ILE A 114 -8.58 1.15 4.96
CA ILE A 114 -9.00 2.53 4.71
C ILE A 114 -10.22 2.55 3.78
N VAL A 115 -10.18 1.85 2.65
CA VAL A 115 -11.29 1.82 1.68
C VAL A 115 -12.52 1.16 2.26
N THR A 116 -12.35 0.04 2.97
CA THR A 116 -13.46 -0.66 3.64
C THR A 116 -14.19 0.26 4.61
N PHE A 117 -13.44 1.02 5.40
CA PHE A 117 -14.02 1.93 6.39
C PHE A 117 -14.72 3.15 5.76
N ILE A 118 -14.11 3.76 4.74
CA ILE A 118 -14.60 5.02 4.16
C ILE A 118 -15.71 4.79 3.14
N LEU A 119 -15.57 3.78 2.28
CA LEU A 119 -16.42 3.56 1.11
C LEU A 119 -17.21 2.26 1.15
N GLY A 120 -16.76 1.27 1.91
CA GLY A 120 -17.35 -0.07 1.98
C GLY A 120 -16.52 -1.15 1.29
N GLN A 121 -16.82 -2.41 1.63
CA GLN A 121 -16.07 -3.58 1.16
C GLN A 121 -16.09 -3.73 -0.37
N GLU A 122 -17.19 -3.38 -1.02
CA GLU A 122 -17.37 -3.49 -2.48
C GLU A 122 -16.41 -2.59 -3.28
N TRP A 123 -15.87 -1.54 -2.64
CA TRP A 123 -14.91 -0.62 -3.26
C TRP A 123 -13.46 -1.11 -3.21
N VAL A 124 -13.17 -2.10 -2.37
CA VAL A 124 -11.80 -2.66 -2.22
C VAL A 124 -11.29 -3.26 -3.52
N LEU A 125 -12.17 -3.77 -4.38
CA LEU A 125 -11.84 -4.28 -5.71
C LEU A 125 -10.97 -3.30 -6.52
N TYR A 126 -11.29 -2.01 -6.48
CA TYR A 126 -10.55 -0.98 -7.21
C TYR A 126 -9.17 -0.70 -6.60
N GLY A 127 -9.05 -0.85 -5.28
CA GLY A 127 -7.77 -0.85 -4.59
C GLY A 127 -6.86 -2.03 -4.99
N CYS A 128 -7.46 -3.21 -5.17
CA CYS A 128 -6.75 -4.40 -5.66
C CYS A 128 -6.16 -4.19 -7.06
N ALA A 129 -6.81 -3.41 -7.93
CA ALA A 129 -6.26 -3.06 -9.24
C ALA A 129 -4.93 -2.30 -9.10
N PHE A 130 -4.86 -1.31 -8.20
CA PHE A 130 -3.61 -0.59 -7.93
C PHE A 130 -2.53 -1.50 -7.34
N MET A 131 -2.91 -2.30 -6.33
CA MET A 131 -2.00 -3.24 -5.69
C MET A 131 -1.40 -4.24 -6.67
N SER A 132 -2.19 -4.73 -7.64
CA SER A 132 -1.76 -5.67 -8.69
C SER A 132 -0.64 -5.08 -9.54
N VAL A 133 -0.84 -3.85 -10.00
CA VAL A 133 0.15 -3.13 -10.81
C VAL A 133 1.41 -2.86 -10.00
N GLN A 134 1.27 -2.38 -8.75
CA GLN A 134 2.41 -2.12 -7.87
C GLN A 134 3.20 -3.40 -7.56
N LEU A 135 2.54 -4.53 -7.41
CA LEU A 135 3.19 -5.82 -7.13
C LEU A 135 4.09 -6.25 -8.30
N VAL A 136 3.66 -6.04 -9.55
CA VAL A 136 4.50 -6.29 -10.72
C VAL A 136 5.76 -5.41 -10.68
N PHE A 137 5.61 -4.10 -10.44
CA PHE A 137 6.77 -3.21 -10.33
C PHE A 137 7.68 -3.55 -9.15
N LEU A 138 7.10 -4.00 -8.04
CA LEU A 138 7.86 -4.38 -6.85
C LEU A 138 8.81 -5.56 -7.14
N TRP A 139 8.32 -6.60 -7.83
CA TRP A 139 9.11 -7.78 -8.15
C TRP A 139 10.00 -7.63 -9.40
N THR A 140 9.78 -6.59 -10.20
CA THR A 140 10.62 -6.25 -11.36
C THR A 140 11.60 -5.13 -11.01
N HIS A 141 11.11 -3.90 -10.95
CA HIS A 141 11.92 -2.71 -10.76
C HIS A 141 12.54 -2.62 -9.36
N CYS A 142 11.73 -2.79 -8.26
CA CYS A 142 12.26 -2.67 -6.90
C CYS A 142 13.32 -3.74 -6.63
N LYS A 143 13.02 -5.00 -6.99
CA LYS A 143 13.99 -6.08 -6.87
C LYS A 143 15.29 -5.72 -7.59
N LYS A 144 15.22 -5.26 -8.84
CA LYS A 144 16.41 -4.90 -9.65
C LYS A 144 17.26 -3.83 -8.99
N ILE A 145 16.66 -2.75 -8.49
CA ILE A 145 17.43 -1.64 -7.89
C ILE A 145 17.98 -2.02 -6.52
N ILE A 146 17.25 -2.79 -5.71
CA ILE A 146 17.68 -3.18 -4.35
C ILE A 146 18.73 -4.29 -4.39
N SER A 147 18.55 -5.33 -5.20
CA SER A 147 19.49 -6.45 -5.30
C SER A 147 20.71 -6.16 -6.16
N ARG A 148 20.63 -5.10 -7.00
CA ARG A 148 21.65 -4.79 -8.03
C ARG A 148 21.86 -5.92 -9.04
N GLU A 149 20.98 -6.92 -9.05
CA GLU A 149 21.01 -8.03 -10.01
C GLU A 149 20.31 -7.63 -11.32
N SER A 150 20.87 -8.05 -12.45
CA SER A 150 20.29 -7.77 -13.77
C SER A 150 19.25 -8.80 -14.22
N SER A 151 19.11 -9.92 -13.51
CA SER A 151 18.21 -11.02 -13.91
C SER A 151 16.80 -10.83 -13.35
N TYR A 152 15.80 -10.93 -14.24
CA TYR A 152 14.39 -11.00 -13.87
C TYR A 152 13.98 -12.45 -13.63
N ASP A 153 13.49 -12.74 -12.45
CA ASP A 153 12.94 -14.07 -12.13
C ASP A 153 11.42 -14.04 -12.25
N TRP A 154 10.92 -14.22 -13.47
CA TRP A 154 9.49 -14.26 -13.79
C TRP A 154 8.72 -15.31 -12.99
N ARG A 155 9.39 -16.42 -12.64
CA ARG A 155 8.77 -17.47 -11.82
C ARG A 155 8.40 -16.94 -10.43
N LYS A 156 9.27 -16.16 -9.80
CA LYS A 156 8.96 -15.55 -8.49
C LYS A 156 7.84 -14.52 -8.54
N ILE A 157 7.63 -13.86 -9.68
CA ILE A 157 6.49 -12.95 -9.86
C ILE A 157 5.20 -13.76 -9.99
N VAL A 158 5.16 -14.70 -10.94
CA VAL A 158 3.95 -15.47 -11.25
C VAL A 158 3.55 -16.40 -10.10
N LEU A 159 4.54 -17.00 -9.42
CA LEU A 159 4.31 -17.90 -8.27
C LEU A 159 4.16 -17.16 -6.93
N ASN A 160 4.14 -15.83 -6.93
CA ASN A 160 3.80 -15.07 -5.73
C ASN A 160 2.35 -15.34 -5.34
N ILE A 161 2.12 -15.70 -4.08
CA ILE A 161 0.79 -16.08 -3.58
C ILE A 161 -0.26 -14.98 -3.83
N ASN A 162 0.12 -13.72 -3.73
CA ASN A 162 -0.78 -12.59 -3.96
C ASN A 162 -1.13 -12.45 -5.45
N MET A 163 -0.17 -12.71 -6.37
CA MET A 163 -0.45 -12.76 -7.81
C MET A 163 -1.39 -13.92 -8.14
N ILE A 164 -1.16 -15.10 -7.56
CA ILE A 164 -2.05 -16.26 -7.71
C ILE A 164 -3.46 -15.91 -7.22
N SER A 165 -3.57 -15.26 -6.07
CA SER A 165 -4.87 -14.82 -5.51
C SER A 165 -5.59 -13.81 -6.40
N ILE A 166 -4.84 -12.88 -7.03
CA ILE A 166 -5.39 -11.94 -8.01
C ILE A 166 -5.94 -12.70 -9.22
N VAL A 167 -5.15 -13.64 -9.77
CA VAL A 167 -5.58 -14.44 -10.92
C VAL A 167 -6.83 -15.25 -10.57
N ILE A 168 -6.86 -15.92 -9.42
CA ILE A 168 -8.04 -16.64 -8.93
C ILE A 168 -9.23 -15.70 -8.80
N GLY A 169 -9.07 -14.55 -8.14
CA GLY A 169 -10.12 -13.55 -7.96
C GLY A 169 -10.67 -13.05 -9.31
N VAL A 170 -9.79 -12.69 -10.24
CA VAL A 170 -10.16 -12.27 -11.60
C VAL A 170 -10.95 -13.36 -12.32
N VAL A 171 -10.50 -14.62 -12.28
CA VAL A 171 -11.19 -15.76 -12.90
C VAL A 171 -12.58 -15.92 -12.29
N LEU A 172 -12.71 -15.95 -10.97
CA LEU A 172 -14.00 -16.06 -10.27
C LEU A 172 -14.94 -14.92 -10.67
N PHE A 173 -14.46 -13.68 -10.71
CA PHE A 173 -15.24 -12.50 -11.10
C PHE A 173 -15.76 -12.60 -12.54
N PHE A 174 -14.89 -12.89 -13.52
CA PHE A 174 -15.30 -12.97 -14.94
C PHE A 174 -16.13 -14.20 -15.26
N THR A 175 -15.94 -15.32 -14.57
CA THR A 175 -16.77 -16.52 -14.69
C THR A 175 -18.08 -16.40 -13.89
N ARG A 176 -18.25 -15.32 -13.10
CA ARG A 176 -19.42 -15.09 -12.23
C ARG A 176 -19.64 -16.22 -11.21
N ILE A 177 -18.56 -16.86 -10.79
CA ILE A 177 -18.63 -17.91 -9.78
C ILE A 177 -18.49 -17.25 -8.41
N HIS A 178 -19.57 -17.34 -7.63
CA HIS A 178 -19.55 -16.96 -6.22
C HIS A 178 -19.14 -18.17 -5.38
N LEU A 179 -18.26 -17.93 -4.42
CA LEU A 179 -17.87 -18.94 -3.45
C LEU A 179 -19.06 -19.30 -2.56
N PRO A 180 -19.19 -20.57 -2.12
CA PRO A 180 -20.18 -20.94 -1.11
C PRO A 180 -20.09 -20.01 0.10
N GLN A 181 -21.25 -19.63 0.66
CA GLN A 181 -21.33 -18.63 1.74
C GLN A 181 -20.39 -18.92 2.89
N LEU A 182 -20.30 -20.18 3.33
CA LEU A 182 -19.38 -20.59 4.41
C LEU A 182 -17.92 -20.26 4.09
N ILE A 183 -17.46 -20.48 2.84
CA ILE A 183 -16.10 -20.17 2.41
C ILE A 183 -15.92 -18.66 2.33
N ASN A 184 -16.88 -17.94 1.75
CA ASN A 184 -16.82 -16.49 1.60
C ASN A 184 -16.77 -15.79 2.98
N ASP A 185 -17.60 -16.21 3.93
CA ASP A 185 -17.61 -15.69 5.30
C ASP A 185 -16.29 -16.00 6.03
N THR A 186 -15.71 -17.18 5.80
CA THR A 186 -14.42 -17.57 6.38
C THR A 186 -13.29 -16.70 5.85
N ILE A 187 -13.16 -16.54 4.53
CA ILE A 187 -12.11 -15.69 3.94
C ILE A 187 -12.32 -14.22 4.28
N GLY A 188 -13.58 -13.76 4.39
CA GLY A 188 -13.93 -12.42 4.84
C GLY A 188 -13.49 -12.16 6.27
N SER A 189 -13.74 -13.10 7.18
CA SER A 189 -13.31 -13.03 8.59
C SER A 189 -11.79 -13.00 8.73
N VAL A 190 -11.08 -13.86 7.99
CA VAL A 190 -9.59 -13.83 7.96
C VAL A 190 -9.10 -12.52 7.34
N GLY A 191 -9.72 -12.07 6.25
CA GLY A 191 -9.37 -10.83 5.57
C GLY A 191 -9.51 -9.59 6.46
N SER A 192 -10.54 -9.55 7.31
CA SER A 192 -10.77 -8.42 8.23
C SER A 192 -9.62 -8.19 9.23
N MET A 193 -8.77 -9.19 9.45
CA MET A 193 -7.60 -9.08 10.33
C MET A 193 -6.48 -8.23 9.71
N ILE A 194 -6.54 -7.85 8.42
CA ILE A 194 -5.41 -7.19 7.74
C ILE A 194 -5.01 -5.87 8.40
N GLY A 195 -5.96 -5.02 8.76
CA GLY A 195 -5.71 -3.74 9.44
C GLY A 195 -5.01 -3.95 10.79
N PRO A 196 -5.67 -4.61 11.76
CA PRO A 196 -5.10 -4.86 13.08
C PRO A 196 -3.76 -5.58 13.03
N ALA A 197 -3.65 -6.69 12.29
CA ALA A 197 -2.43 -7.49 12.24
C ALA A 197 -1.26 -6.71 11.65
N SER A 198 -1.47 -5.98 10.53
CA SER A 198 -0.41 -5.18 9.89
C SER A 198 0.07 -4.03 10.76
N MET A 199 -0.83 -3.38 11.50
CA MET A 199 -0.48 -2.28 12.39
C MET A 199 0.26 -2.77 13.64
N ILE A 200 -0.16 -3.87 14.24
CA ILE A 200 0.56 -4.50 15.34
C ILE A 200 1.98 -4.90 14.91
N VAL A 201 2.15 -5.54 13.75
CA VAL A 201 3.47 -5.84 13.18
C VAL A 201 4.33 -4.59 13.06
N THR A 202 3.76 -3.51 12.52
CA THR A 202 4.46 -2.24 12.38
C THR A 202 4.92 -1.70 13.72
N GLY A 203 4.07 -1.76 14.75
CA GLY A 203 4.39 -1.35 16.11
C GLY A 203 5.49 -2.20 16.75
N MET A 204 5.44 -3.52 16.56
CA MET A 204 6.49 -4.43 17.05
C MET A 204 7.85 -4.10 16.42
N LEU A 205 7.89 -3.82 15.12
CA LEU A 205 9.11 -3.41 14.42
C LEU A 205 9.65 -2.09 14.95
N PHE A 206 8.78 -1.12 15.24
CA PHE A 206 9.18 0.18 15.82
C PHE A 206 9.83 0.02 17.20
N ALA A 207 9.33 -0.91 18.00
CA ALA A 207 9.88 -1.16 19.35
C ALA A 207 11.32 -1.71 19.31
N GLY A 208 11.69 -2.46 18.26
CA GLY A 208 13.05 -2.97 18.07
C GLY A 208 14.07 -1.95 17.55
N MET A 209 13.63 -0.72 17.19
CA MET A 209 14.50 0.29 16.60
C MET A 209 15.08 1.26 17.62
N ASP A 210 16.30 1.76 17.33
CA ASP A 210 16.87 2.92 18.00
C ASP A 210 16.30 4.22 17.40
N LEU A 211 15.16 4.64 17.97
CA LEU A 211 14.43 5.82 17.49
C LEU A 211 15.30 7.10 17.49
N LYS A 212 16.27 7.23 18.41
CA LYS A 212 17.18 8.38 18.45
C LYS A 212 18.01 8.46 17.15
N LYS A 213 18.52 7.32 16.69
CA LYS A 213 19.26 7.26 15.41
C LYS A 213 18.37 7.49 14.21
N VAL A 214 17.14 6.99 14.23
CA VAL A 214 16.13 7.21 13.18
C VAL A 214 15.88 8.71 13.01
N PHE A 215 15.54 9.40 14.11
CA PHE A 215 15.22 10.84 14.08
C PHE A 215 16.44 11.76 13.93
N ALA A 216 17.66 11.29 14.15
CA ALA A 216 18.87 12.06 13.94
C ALA A 216 19.28 12.16 12.44
N ASN A 217 18.79 11.28 11.59
CA ASN A 217 19.18 11.23 10.19
C ASN A 217 18.39 12.24 9.34
N ARG A 218 19.02 13.36 8.97
CA ARG A 218 18.41 14.42 8.16
C ARG A 218 17.92 13.92 6.79
N ARG A 219 18.57 12.92 6.20
CA ARG A 219 18.22 12.40 4.88
C ARG A 219 16.87 11.66 4.91
N VAL A 220 16.49 11.05 6.04
CA VAL A 220 15.17 10.43 6.26
C VAL A 220 14.06 11.47 6.09
N TYR A 221 14.23 12.69 6.64
CA TYR A 221 13.21 13.75 6.50
C TYR A 221 13.07 14.24 5.06
N PHE A 222 14.19 14.33 4.32
CA PHE A 222 14.13 14.68 2.90
C PHE A 222 13.32 13.64 2.09
N VAL A 223 13.60 12.35 2.29
CA VAL A 223 12.87 11.26 1.62
C VAL A 223 11.39 11.27 2.05
N THR A 224 11.11 11.51 3.34
CA THR A 224 9.76 11.65 3.87
C THR A 224 9.01 12.81 3.20
N PHE A 225 9.64 13.97 3.04
CA PHE A 225 9.06 15.13 2.34
C PHE A 225 8.69 14.77 0.89
N LEU A 226 9.61 14.13 0.17
CA LEU A 226 9.33 13.68 -1.19
C LEU A 226 8.15 12.71 -1.24
N ARG A 227 8.14 11.73 -0.34
CA ARG A 227 7.12 10.67 -0.31
C ARG A 227 5.75 11.17 0.13
N MET A 228 5.68 11.98 1.20
CA MET A 228 4.43 12.32 1.87
C MET A 228 3.82 13.65 1.40
N LEU A 229 4.59 14.46 0.66
CA LEU A 229 4.11 15.74 0.12
C LEU A 229 4.26 15.82 -1.39
N LEU A 230 5.46 15.68 -1.92
CA LEU A 230 5.70 15.93 -3.34
C LEU A 230 5.04 14.89 -4.24
N VAL A 231 5.19 13.59 -3.94
CA VAL A 231 4.55 12.51 -4.72
C VAL A 231 3.02 12.62 -4.68
N PRO A 232 2.35 12.83 -3.53
CA PRO A 232 0.92 13.12 -3.49
C PRO A 232 0.48 14.31 -4.33
N LEU A 233 1.18 15.43 -4.26
CA LEU A 233 0.85 16.64 -5.03
C LEU A 233 0.98 16.39 -6.55
N ILE A 234 2.07 15.75 -6.97
CA ILE A 234 2.26 15.35 -8.37
C ILE A 234 1.11 14.43 -8.82
N SER A 235 0.76 13.45 -7.99
CA SER A 235 -0.32 12.50 -8.29
C SER A 235 -1.68 13.18 -8.41
N LEU A 236 -1.97 14.14 -7.55
CA LEU A 236 -3.19 14.95 -7.61
C LEU A 236 -3.28 15.74 -8.91
N ILE A 237 -2.17 16.39 -9.31
CA ILE A 237 -2.08 17.12 -10.57
C ILE A 237 -2.28 16.18 -11.77
N LEU A 238 -1.64 15.00 -11.76
CA LEU A 238 -1.79 14.02 -12.82
C LEU A 238 -3.23 13.52 -12.95
N ILE A 239 -3.90 13.23 -11.82
CA ILE A 239 -5.30 12.82 -11.81
C ILE A 239 -6.18 13.93 -12.38
N LYS A 240 -5.98 15.17 -11.97
CA LYS A 240 -6.72 16.32 -12.48
C LYS A 240 -6.57 16.49 -14.01
N ILE A 241 -5.33 16.45 -14.50
CA ILE A 241 -5.03 16.62 -15.94
C ILE A 241 -5.55 15.45 -16.75
N SER A 242 -5.57 14.23 -16.21
CA SER A 242 -6.04 13.04 -16.93
C SER A 242 -7.52 13.05 -17.25
N HIS A 243 -8.31 13.86 -16.56
CA HIS A 243 -9.77 13.89 -16.62
C HIS A 243 -10.45 12.53 -16.36
N MET A 244 -9.73 11.53 -15.88
CA MET A 244 -10.25 10.16 -15.65
C MET A 244 -11.33 10.14 -14.57
N ALA A 245 -11.34 11.10 -13.65
CA ALA A 245 -12.36 11.24 -12.60
C ALA A 245 -13.76 11.54 -13.17
N TYR A 246 -13.87 11.97 -14.41
CA TYR A 246 -15.15 12.34 -15.05
C TYR A 246 -15.66 11.30 -16.08
N LEU A 247 -15.00 10.14 -16.20
CA LEU A 247 -15.37 9.11 -17.18
C LEU A 247 -16.66 8.35 -16.85
N SER A 248 -17.08 8.35 -15.59
CA SER A 248 -18.31 7.72 -15.12
C SER A 248 -18.76 8.31 -13.78
N THR A 249 -19.99 8.00 -13.36
CA THR A 249 -20.55 8.47 -12.08
C THR A 249 -19.73 8.05 -10.86
N ASP A 250 -19.05 6.89 -10.94
CA ASP A 250 -18.21 6.38 -9.85
C ASP A 250 -16.71 6.68 -10.04
N ALA A 251 -16.34 7.24 -11.19
CA ALA A 251 -14.93 7.44 -11.54
C ALA A 251 -14.21 8.34 -10.51
N GLN A 252 -14.89 9.34 -9.95
CA GLN A 252 -14.32 10.20 -8.92
C GLN A 252 -13.95 9.41 -7.66
N LYS A 253 -14.82 8.49 -7.19
CA LYS A 253 -14.53 7.62 -6.05
C LYS A 253 -13.43 6.61 -6.38
N ILE A 254 -13.43 6.06 -7.60
CA ILE A 254 -12.39 5.14 -8.08
C ILE A 254 -11.03 5.84 -8.10
N MET A 255 -10.98 7.07 -8.60
CA MET A 255 -9.75 7.86 -8.62
C MET A 255 -9.30 8.26 -7.21
N LEU A 256 -10.22 8.50 -6.28
CA LEU A 256 -9.91 8.69 -4.86
C LEU A 256 -9.23 7.44 -4.28
N ILE A 257 -9.71 6.22 -4.60
CA ILE A 257 -9.10 4.98 -4.13
C ILE A 257 -7.68 4.82 -4.69
N VAL A 258 -7.48 5.09 -5.98
CA VAL A 258 -6.15 5.06 -6.61
C VAL A 258 -5.24 6.11 -5.96
N PHE A 259 -5.76 7.31 -5.69
CA PHE A 259 -5.02 8.36 -5.00
C PHE A 259 -4.66 7.97 -3.56
N LEU A 260 -5.62 7.44 -2.80
CA LEU A 260 -5.39 6.91 -1.44
C LEU A 260 -4.28 5.86 -1.44
N ALA A 261 -4.26 4.95 -2.42
CA ALA A 261 -3.22 3.95 -2.54
C ALA A 261 -1.83 4.56 -2.78
N VAL A 262 -1.74 5.62 -3.58
CA VAL A 262 -0.47 6.33 -3.83
C VAL A 262 0.01 7.07 -2.60
N ILE A 263 -0.85 7.77 -1.86
CA ILE A 263 -0.45 8.66 -0.76
C ILE A 263 -0.13 7.93 0.55
N THR A 264 -0.30 6.60 0.62
CA THR A 264 0.13 5.81 1.79
C THR A 264 1.64 5.94 2.02
N PRO A 265 2.14 5.72 3.25
CA PRO A 265 3.57 5.82 3.58
C PRO A 265 4.46 4.91 2.70
N SER A 266 5.76 4.97 2.90
CA SER A 266 6.72 4.06 2.24
C SER A 266 6.39 2.59 2.54
N ALA A 267 6.53 1.72 1.52
CA ALA A 267 6.20 0.31 1.65
C ALA A 267 7.12 -0.43 2.63
N SER A 268 6.54 -1.18 3.57
CA SER A 268 7.28 -2.10 4.43
C SER A 268 8.00 -3.20 3.63
N THR A 269 7.48 -3.54 2.47
CA THR A 269 8.10 -4.51 1.53
C THR A 269 9.48 -4.05 1.02
N VAL A 270 9.74 -2.75 0.92
CA VAL A 270 11.08 -2.22 0.59
C VAL A 270 12.08 -2.62 1.67
N THR A 271 11.72 -2.46 2.96
CA THR A 271 12.54 -2.92 4.08
C THR A 271 12.81 -4.43 4.01
N GLN A 272 11.78 -5.22 3.73
CA GLN A 272 11.91 -6.67 3.61
C GLN A 272 12.83 -7.08 2.44
N MET A 273 12.69 -6.40 1.30
CA MET A 273 13.60 -6.62 0.16
C MET A 273 15.05 -6.25 0.50
N CYS A 274 15.27 -5.14 1.19
CA CYS A 274 16.61 -4.78 1.66
C CYS A 274 17.20 -5.86 2.58
N GLN A 275 16.39 -6.46 3.46
CA GLN A 275 16.84 -7.57 4.32
C GLN A 275 17.22 -8.82 3.51
N VAL A 276 16.40 -9.18 2.53
CA VAL A 276 16.60 -10.40 1.73
C VAL A 276 17.80 -10.27 0.79
N TYR A 277 17.99 -9.08 0.20
CA TYR A 277 19.02 -8.84 -0.81
C TYR A 277 20.29 -8.14 -0.26
N GLY A 278 20.40 -8.00 1.07
CA GLY A 278 21.62 -7.48 1.70
C GLY A 278 21.85 -5.98 1.51
N ASN A 279 20.80 -5.19 1.30
CA ASN A 279 20.86 -3.73 1.26
C ASN A 279 20.53 -3.11 2.63
N ASP A 280 20.59 -1.78 2.79
CA ASP A 280 20.40 -1.10 4.07
C ASP A 280 18.93 -1.14 4.55
N SER A 281 18.56 -2.25 5.16
CA SER A 281 17.23 -2.48 5.72
C SER A 281 16.94 -1.57 6.93
N ARG A 282 17.97 -1.15 7.68
CA ARG A 282 17.80 -0.25 8.83
C ARG A 282 17.39 1.14 8.35
N TYR A 283 18.01 1.61 7.28
CA TYR A 283 17.67 2.89 6.67
C TYR A 283 16.27 2.86 6.03
N ALA A 284 15.94 1.79 5.29
CA ALA A 284 14.59 1.58 4.74
C ALA A 284 13.51 1.57 5.84
N SER A 285 13.78 0.88 6.95
CA SER A 285 12.90 0.87 8.12
C SER A 285 12.74 2.26 8.73
N ALA A 286 13.82 3.03 8.86
CA ALA A 286 13.75 4.38 9.38
C ALA A 286 12.84 5.28 8.54
N ILE A 287 12.95 5.20 7.20
CA ILE A 287 12.07 5.93 6.28
C ILE A 287 10.61 5.47 6.45
N ASN A 288 10.38 4.15 6.52
CA ASN A 288 9.02 3.60 6.70
C ASN A 288 8.38 4.13 8.00
N VAL A 289 9.12 4.11 9.12
CA VAL A 289 8.65 4.65 10.41
C VAL A 289 8.26 6.11 10.29
N VAL A 290 9.16 6.96 9.81
CA VAL A 290 8.92 8.42 9.78
C VAL A 290 7.79 8.76 8.81
N THR A 291 7.73 8.10 7.64
CA THR A 291 6.63 8.30 6.69
C THR A 291 5.29 7.85 7.27
N THR A 292 5.25 6.74 8.03
CA THR A 292 4.03 6.25 8.70
C THR A 292 3.56 7.24 9.77
N LEU A 293 4.47 7.80 10.57
CA LEU A 293 4.14 8.84 11.55
C LEU A 293 3.59 10.09 10.87
N CYS A 294 4.20 10.53 9.77
CA CYS A 294 3.74 11.70 9.02
C CYS A 294 2.38 11.47 8.34
N ALA A 295 2.05 10.23 7.97
CA ALA A 295 0.81 9.89 7.27
C ALA A 295 -0.45 10.29 8.05
N VAL A 296 -0.39 10.29 9.38
CA VAL A 296 -1.50 10.71 10.25
C VAL A 296 -2.02 12.09 9.89
N VAL A 297 -1.11 12.99 9.54
CA VAL A 297 -1.45 14.38 9.18
C VAL A 297 -1.53 14.56 7.67
N THR A 298 -0.58 13.99 6.93
CA THR A 298 -0.45 14.27 5.49
C THR A 298 -1.55 13.62 4.66
N MET A 299 -1.98 12.39 5.00
CA MET A 299 -3.04 11.72 4.22
C MET A 299 -4.38 12.46 4.30
N PRO A 300 -4.91 12.84 5.49
CA PRO A 300 -6.14 13.63 5.56
C PRO A 300 -6.05 14.97 4.81
N VAL A 301 -4.91 15.66 4.93
CA VAL A 301 -4.70 16.94 4.22
C VAL A 301 -4.72 16.73 2.69
N MET A 302 -4.08 15.66 2.20
CA MET A 302 -4.08 15.34 0.77
C MET A 302 -5.47 14.94 0.25
N VAL A 303 -6.28 14.26 1.08
CA VAL A 303 -7.67 13.94 0.72
C VAL A 303 -8.55 15.21 0.71
N LEU A 304 -8.37 16.14 1.66
CA LEU A 304 -9.02 17.46 1.59
C LEU A 304 -8.70 18.17 0.29
N LEU A 305 -7.43 18.19 -0.11
CA LEU A 305 -7.03 18.78 -1.38
C LEU A 305 -7.67 18.05 -2.57
N TYR A 306 -7.77 16.71 -2.51
CA TYR A 306 -8.46 15.94 -3.55
C TYR A 306 -9.94 16.34 -3.66
N GLU A 307 -10.67 16.43 -2.55
CA GLU A 307 -12.09 16.85 -2.49
C GLU A 307 -12.32 18.27 -3.01
N GLU A 308 -11.33 19.17 -2.81
CA GLU A 308 -11.40 20.57 -3.27
C GLU A 308 -11.09 20.68 -4.78
N PHE A 309 -10.14 19.91 -5.28
CA PHE A 309 -9.60 20.08 -6.64
C PHE A 309 -10.25 19.17 -7.69
N ILE A 310 -10.88 18.08 -7.30
CA ILE A 310 -11.46 17.05 -8.20
C ILE A 310 -12.93 16.79 -7.91
#